data_5ad1714f72f52aeb530e0784b673678c
#
_entry.id   5ad1714f72f52aeb530e0784b673678c
#
_cell.length_a   1.000
_cell.length_b   1.000
_cell.length_c   1.000
_cell.angle_alpha   90.00
_cell.angle_beta   90.00
_cell.angle_gamma   90.00
#
_symmetry.space_group_name_H-M   'P 1'
#
loop_
_entity.id
_entity.type
_entity.pdbx_description
1 polymer ?
#
loop_
_entity_poly.entity_id
_entity_poly.type
_entity_poly.pdbx_seq_one_letter_code
_entity_poly.pdbx_strand_id
1 'polypeptide(L)'
;MIKLGICTGVEHIGELADIGFDYIELGLAHISELSDEEFEKVAQAVDASLIKAEAFNGMLPGTLKVVGDEVNAQAIHDYLDKAFARARRLGGRVVVFGSGRSRAVPEGFDTAKAWRQISNFLRMAERHAQ
;
A
#
# COMPACT_ATOMS: atom_id res chain seq x y z
N MET A 1 -22.16 -6.66 -8.03
CA MET A 1 -22.41 -5.21 -7.78
C MET A 1 -21.07 -4.49 -7.83
N ILE A 2 -21.00 -3.34 -8.50
CA ILE A 2 -19.79 -2.50 -8.51
C ILE A 2 -19.79 -1.64 -7.25
N LYS A 3 -18.67 -1.60 -6.54
CA LYS A 3 -18.46 -0.73 -5.39
C LYS A 3 -17.84 0.58 -5.82
N LEU A 4 -18.27 1.68 -5.20
CA LEU A 4 -17.68 3.01 -5.37
C LEU A 4 -16.88 3.39 -4.15
N GLY A 5 -15.61 3.69 -4.34
CA GLY A 5 -14.70 4.19 -3.32
C GLY A 5 -14.04 5.48 -3.73
N ILE A 6 -13.42 6.16 -2.79
CA ILE A 6 -12.66 7.38 -3.05
C ILE A 6 -11.30 7.32 -2.34
N CYS A 7 -10.28 7.86 -3.02
CA CYS A 7 -8.94 8.02 -2.45
C CYS A 7 -8.91 9.32 -1.63
N THR A 8 -8.80 9.20 -0.30
CA THR A 8 -8.75 10.34 0.62
C THR A 8 -8.15 9.93 1.97
N GLY A 9 -8.03 10.86 2.91
CA GLY A 9 -7.62 10.59 4.28
C GLY A 9 -8.71 9.96 5.13
N VAL A 10 -8.32 9.25 6.19
CA VAL A 10 -9.23 8.55 7.11
C VAL A 10 -10.15 9.51 7.86
N GLU A 11 -9.77 10.77 8.00
CA GLU A 11 -10.53 11.82 8.67
C GLU A 11 -11.92 12.07 8.04
N HIS A 12 -12.09 11.71 6.76
CA HIS A 12 -13.35 11.84 6.02
C HIS A 12 -14.22 10.59 6.04
N ILE A 13 -13.79 9.49 6.68
CA ILE A 13 -14.45 8.19 6.55
C ILE A 13 -15.93 8.20 6.98
N GLY A 14 -16.27 8.97 8.03
CA GLY A 14 -17.64 9.09 8.51
C GLY A 14 -18.54 9.81 7.51
N GLU A 15 -18.09 10.97 6.99
CA GLU A 15 -18.80 11.74 5.98
C GLU A 15 -19.02 10.93 4.70
N LEU A 16 -18.02 10.17 4.27
CA LEU A 16 -18.11 9.32 3.07
C LEU A 16 -19.11 8.19 3.24
N ALA A 17 -19.20 7.60 4.42
CA ALA A 17 -20.21 6.60 4.74
C ALA A 17 -21.63 7.20 4.65
N ASP A 18 -21.84 8.43 5.16
CA ASP A 18 -23.11 9.14 5.11
C ASP A 18 -23.54 9.50 3.68
N ILE A 19 -22.59 9.85 2.82
CA ILE A 19 -22.82 10.14 1.38
C ILE A 19 -23.17 8.87 0.60
N GLY A 20 -22.77 7.68 1.10
CA GLY A 20 -23.07 6.39 0.49
C GLY A 20 -21.95 5.78 -0.33
N PHE A 21 -20.70 6.14 -0.06
CA PHE A 21 -19.55 5.38 -0.59
C PHE A 21 -19.44 4.00 0.06
N ASP A 22 -18.93 3.02 -0.70
CA ASP A 22 -18.80 1.64 -0.22
C ASP A 22 -17.49 1.41 0.56
N TYR A 23 -16.44 2.19 0.26
CA TYR A 23 -15.12 2.08 0.91
C TYR A 23 -14.29 3.35 0.71
N ILE A 24 -13.20 3.47 1.48
CA ILE A 24 -12.13 4.44 1.18
C ILE A 24 -10.87 3.74 0.68
N GLU A 25 -10.08 4.45 -0.11
CA GLU A 25 -8.74 4.05 -0.53
C GLU A 25 -7.71 4.92 0.19
N LEU A 26 -6.76 4.27 0.90
CA LEU A 26 -5.70 4.94 1.66
C LEU A 26 -4.33 4.76 0.99
N GLY A 27 -3.39 5.67 1.27
CA GLY A 27 -2.00 5.54 0.85
C GLY A 27 -1.25 4.52 1.70
N LEU A 28 -0.86 3.37 1.15
CA LEU A 28 -0.20 2.31 1.90
C LEU A 28 1.16 2.73 2.47
N ALA A 29 1.98 3.44 1.70
CA ALA A 29 3.25 3.95 2.17
C ALA A 29 3.06 4.87 3.39
N HIS A 30 2.09 5.80 3.33
CA HIS A 30 1.78 6.68 4.45
C HIS A 30 1.34 5.88 5.68
N ILE A 31 0.40 4.96 5.53
CA ILE A 31 -0.08 4.11 6.64
C ILE A 31 1.06 3.30 7.27
N SER A 32 2.04 2.87 6.47
CA SER A 32 3.20 2.10 6.94
C SER A 32 4.21 2.92 7.72
N GLU A 33 4.30 4.22 7.43
CA GLU A 33 5.23 5.16 8.09
C GLU A 33 4.73 5.68 9.44
N LEU A 34 3.43 5.59 9.71
CA LEU A 34 2.85 6.01 10.99
C LEU A 34 3.51 5.29 12.17
N SER A 35 3.61 5.96 13.30
CA SER A 35 3.88 5.29 14.57
C SER A 35 2.75 4.31 14.93
N ASP A 36 2.96 3.42 15.89
CA ASP A 36 1.92 2.48 16.29
C ASP A 36 0.74 3.20 16.95
N GLU A 37 1.00 4.29 17.69
CA GLU A 37 -0.05 5.11 18.29
C GLU A 37 -0.90 5.83 17.22
N GLU A 38 -0.26 6.42 16.20
CA GLU A 38 -0.96 7.08 15.10
C GLU A 38 -1.77 6.07 14.26
N PHE A 39 -1.19 4.90 13.99
CA PHE A 39 -1.89 3.84 13.29
C PHE A 39 -3.12 3.34 14.06
N GLU A 40 -3.02 3.21 15.38
CA GLU A 40 -4.16 2.80 16.21
C GLU A 40 -5.32 3.81 16.14
N LYS A 41 -5.04 5.12 16.08
CA LYS A 41 -6.07 6.14 15.85
C LYS A 41 -6.78 5.96 14.50
N VAL A 42 -6.02 5.64 13.45
CA VAL A 42 -6.58 5.31 12.12
C VAL A 42 -7.45 4.05 12.20
N ALA A 43 -6.97 3.00 12.87
CA ALA A 43 -7.71 1.75 13.02
C ALA A 43 -9.03 1.96 13.78
N GLN A 44 -9.02 2.74 14.86
CA GLN A 44 -10.23 3.08 15.62
C GLN A 44 -11.24 3.86 14.77
N ALA A 45 -10.79 4.81 13.95
CA ALA A 45 -11.68 5.54 13.04
C ALA A 45 -12.34 4.61 12.01
N VAL A 46 -11.57 3.66 11.44
CA VAL A 46 -12.09 2.65 10.50
C VAL A 46 -13.03 1.67 11.20
N ASP A 47 -12.73 1.24 12.43
CA ASP A 47 -13.58 0.33 13.20
C ASP A 47 -14.94 0.97 13.53
N ALA A 48 -14.94 2.26 13.87
CA ALA A 48 -16.16 3.01 14.18
C ALA A 48 -17.02 3.33 12.96
N SER A 49 -16.48 3.22 11.73
CA SER A 49 -17.19 3.53 10.50
C SER A 49 -17.95 2.33 9.94
N LEU A 50 -19.04 2.61 9.22
CA LEU A 50 -19.80 1.63 8.44
C LEU A 50 -19.01 1.11 7.22
N ILE A 51 -18.14 1.94 6.65
CA ILE A 51 -17.27 1.54 5.53
C ILE A 51 -15.85 1.27 5.99
N LYS A 52 -15.07 0.55 5.18
CA LYS A 52 -13.70 0.12 5.50
C LYS A 52 -12.69 0.64 4.47
N ALA A 53 -11.41 0.56 4.78
CA ALA A 53 -10.35 0.83 3.83
C ALA A 53 -10.05 -0.44 3.01
N GLU A 54 -10.86 -0.71 1.99
CA GLU A 54 -10.74 -1.94 1.19
C GLU A 54 -9.63 -1.87 0.13
N ALA A 55 -9.24 -0.67 -0.30
CA ALA A 55 -8.20 -0.46 -1.30
C ALA A 55 -7.08 0.43 -0.77
N PHE A 56 -5.87 0.18 -1.28
CA PHE A 56 -4.67 0.95 -0.95
C PHE A 56 -3.90 1.30 -2.22
N ASN A 57 -3.53 2.56 -2.39
CA ASN A 57 -2.60 3.00 -3.42
C ASN A 57 -1.19 3.24 -2.83
N GLY A 58 -0.24 3.68 -3.69
CA GLY A 58 1.09 4.04 -3.22
C GLY A 58 1.77 2.92 -2.46
N MET A 59 1.78 1.70 -3.02
CA MET A 59 2.26 0.48 -2.37
C MET A 59 3.64 0.63 -1.70
N LEU A 60 4.56 1.37 -2.33
CA LEU A 60 5.93 1.55 -1.84
C LEU A 60 6.28 3.03 -1.66
N PRO A 61 7.02 3.39 -0.61
CA PRO A 61 7.64 4.71 -0.51
C PRO A 61 8.70 4.87 -1.60
N GLY A 62 8.85 6.06 -2.16
CA GLY A 62 9.76 6.32 -3.28
C GLY A 62 11.25 6.09 -2.97
N THR A 63 11.60 5.97 -1.70
CA THR A 63 12.95 5.64 -1.22
C THR A 63 13.29 4.16 -1.30
N LEU A 64 12.28 3.28 -1.29
CA LEU A 64 12.47 1.83 -1.37
C LEU A 64 12.48 1.37 -2.83
N LYS A 65 13.66 1.01 -3.34
CA LYS A 65 13.84 0.62 -4.74
C LYS A 65 13.60 -0.86 -4.97
N VAL A 66 12.89 -1.18 -6.06
CA VAL A 66 12.67 -2.57 -6.53
C VAL A 66 13.35 -2.83 -7.87
N VAL A 67 13.97 -1.81 -8.47
CA VAL A 67 14.77 -1.88 -9.69
C VAL A 67 16.06 -1.09 -9.48
N GLY A 68 17.16 -1.59 -10.03
CA GLY A 68 18.48 -0.97 -9.98
C GLY A 68 19.43 -1.68 -9.02
N ASP A 69 20.60 -1.08 -8.83
CA ASP A 69 21.65 -1.66 -7.96
C ASP A 69 21.40 -1.39 -6.47
N GLU A 70 20.49 -0.47 -6.15
CA GLU A 70 20.12 -0.13 -4.76
C GLU A 70 19.00 -1.04 -4.18
N VAL A 71 18.60 -2.10 -4.89
CA VAL A 71 17.57 -3.04 -4.42
C VAL A 71 18.06 -3.77 -3.18
N ASN A 72 17.33 -3.62 -2.08
CA ASN A 72 17.58 -4.31 -0.81
C ASN A 72 16.39 -5.23 -0.49
N ALA A 73 16.56 -6.53 -0.74
CA ALA A 73 15.50 -7.52 -0.57
C ALA A 73 15.01 -7.61 0.89
N GLN A 74 15.91 -7.50 1.88
CA GLN A 74 15.51 -7.57 3.28
C GLN A 74 14.66 -6.36 3.69
N ALA A 75 15.09 -5.16 3.29
CA ALA A 75 14.30 -3.95 3.56
C ALA A 75 12.90 -4.00 2.91
N ILE A 76 12.80 -4.60 1.71
CA ILE A 76 11.52 -4.81 1.04
C ILE A 76 10.64 -5.80 1.84
N HIS A 77 11.21 -6.92 2.31
CA HIS A 77 10.50 -7.89 3.15
C HIS A 77 9.95 -7.24 4.43
N ASP A 78 10.81 -6.55 5.18
CA ASP A 78 10.44 -5.91 6.44
C ASP A 78 9.33 -4.87 6.25
N TYR A 79 9.43 -4.11 5.14
CA TYR A 79 8.39 -3.15 4.76
C TYR A 79 7.06 -3.84 4.43
N LEU A 80 7.08 -4.87 3.58
CA LEU A 80 5.86 -5.58 3.15
C LEU A 80 5.16 -6.26 4.33
N ASP A 81 5.89 -6.86 5.26
CA ASP A 81 5.34 -7.44 6.48
C ASP A 81 4.51 -6.41 7.26
N LYS A 82 5.11 -5.26 7.56
CA LYS A 82 4.44 -4.18 8.29
C LYS A 82 3.27 -3.60 7.49
N ALA A 83 3.49 -3.27 6.22
CA ALA A 83 2.52 -2.61 5.36
C ALA A 83 1.26 -3.46 5.18
N PHE A 84 1.43 -4.74 4.86
CA PHE A 84 0.30 -5.63 4.60
C PHE A 84 -0.41 -6.07 5.89
N ALA A 85 0.30 -6.20 7.01
CA ALA A 85 -0.34 -6.40 8.30
C ALA A 85 -1.28 -5.23 8.65
N ARG A 86 -0.82 -3.98 8.43
CA ARG A 86 -1.63 -2.79 8.65
C ARG A 86 -2.80 -2.69 7.66
N ALA A 87 -2.56 -2.98 6.38
CA ALA A 87 -3.65 -3.01 5.39
C ALA A 87 -4.74 -4.02 5.77
N ARG A 88 -4.36 -5.25 6.14
CA ARG A 88 -5.30 -6.28 6.62
C ARG A 88 -6.09 -5.82 7.85
N ARG A 89 -5.42 -5.20 8.83
CA ARG A 89 -6.07 -4.67 10.04
C ARG A 89 -7.17 -3.65 9.71
N LEU A 90 -7.01 -2.87 8.62
CA LEU A 90 -7.97 -1.87 8.18
C LEU A 90 -9.06 -2.41 7.23
N GLY A 91 -9.02 -3.70 6.86
CA GLY A 91 -9.98 -4.33 5.96
C GLY A 91 -9.53 -4.39 4.50
N GLY A 92 -8.23 -4.20 4.23
CA GLY A 92 -7.65 -4.17 2.90
C GLY A 92 -7.85 -5.46 2.10
N ARG A 93 -8.24 -5.29 0.84
CA ARG A 93 -8.46 -6.37 -0.14
C ARG A 93 -7.66 -6.16 -1.42
N VAL A 94 -7.36 -4.92 -1.75
CA VAL A 94 -6.66 -4.54 -2.97
C VAL A 94 -5.53 -3.59 -2.65
N VAL A 95 -4.35 -3.87 -3.17
CA VAL A 95 -3.19 -2.96 -3.13
C VAL A 95 -2.77 -2.64 -4.56
N VAL A 96 -2.72 -1.35 -4.91
CA VAL A 96 -2.34 -0.88 -6.24
C VAL A 96 -0.83 -0.63 -6.29
N PHE A 97 -0.13 -1.37 -7.17
CA PHE A 97 1.29 -1.16 -7.44
C PHE A 97 1.51 -0.12 -8.54
N GLY A 98 1.40 1.15 -8.20
CA GLY A 98 1.84 2.27 -9.05
C GLY A 98 3.31 2.60 -8.86
N SER A 99 3.68 3.05 -7.67
CA SER A 99 5.04 3.24 -7.11
C SER A 99 6.14 3.62 -8.11
N GLY A 100 5.87 4.63 -8.97
CA GLY A 100 6.72 4.98 -10.12
C GLY A 100 8.19 5.23 -9.75
N ARG A 101 8.45 5.91 -8.62
CA ARG A 101 9.82 6.18 -8.16
C ARG A 101 10.57 4.91 -7.73
N SER A 102 9.85 3.94 -7.13
CA SER A 102 10.44 2.69 -6.64
C SER A 102 10.82 1.74 -7.77
N ARG A 103 10.05 1.75 -8.88
CA ARG A 103 10.25 0.91 -10.07
C ARG A 103 10.93 1.61 -11.24
N ALA A 104 11.38 2.86 -11.07
CA ALA A 104 12.09 3.58 -12.11
C ALA A 104 13.40 2.84 -12.48
N VAL A 105 13.59 2.61 -13.77
CA VAL A 105 14.82 2.00 -14.29
C VAL A 105 15.89 3.09 -14.37
N PRO A 106 17.05 2.93 -13.69
CA PRO A 106 18.15 3.88 -13.81
C PRO A 106 18.66 3.98 -15.25
N GLU A 107 19.20 5.14 -15.62
CA GLU A 107 19.81 5.33 -16.92
C GLU A 107 20.96 4.33 -17.13
N GLY A 108 21.00 3.70 -18.29
CA GLY A 108 22.01 2.68 -18.63
C GLY A 108 21.84 1.33 -17.93
N PHE A 109 20.83 1.14 -17.09
CA PHE A 109 20.59 -0.14 -16.43
C PHE A 109 19.99 -1.17 -17.40
N ASP A 110 20.45 -2.42 -17.31
CA ASP A 110 19.97 -3.51 -18.18
C ASP A 110 18.47 -3.77 -18.02
N THR A 111 17.70 -3.60 -19.09
CA THR A 111 16.25 -3.74 -19.09
C THR A 111 15.78 -5.16 -18.75
N ALA A 112 16.51 -6.19 -19.18
CA ALA A 112 16.15 -7.57 -18.85
C ALA A 112 16.36 -7.85 -17.36
N LYS A 113 17.43 -7.27 -16.77
CA LYS A 113 17.67 -7.32 -15.32
C LYS A 113 16.55 -6.60 -14.56
N ALA A 114 16.12 -5.42 -15.04
CA ALA A 114 15.02 -4.66 -14.45
C ALA A 114 13.72 -5.47 -14.42
N TRP A 115 13.36 -6.11 -15.52
CA TRP A 115 12.17 -6.98 -15.58
C TRP A 115 12.24 -8.17 -14.63
N ARG A 116 13.41 -8.79 -14.49
CA ARG A 116 13.60 -9.87 -13.49
C ARG A 116 13.43 -9.35 -12.05
N GLN A 117 13.96 -8.17 -11.75
CA GLN A 117 13.82 -7.57 -10.42
C GLN A 117 12.35 -7.26 -10.10
N ILE A 118 11.60 -6.65 -11.02
CA ILE A 118 10.15 -6.40 -10.84
C ILE A 118 9.40 -7.72 -10.65
N SER A 119 9.68 -8.73 -11.47
CA SER A 119 9.02 -10.04 -11.36
C SER A 119 9.31 -10.71 -10.01
N ASN A 120 10.53 -10.62 -9.51
CA ASN A 120 10.90 -11.16 -8.21
C ASN A 120 10.21 -10.39 -7.07
N PHE A 121 10.13 -9.06 -7.18
CA PHE A 121 9.40 -8.23 -6.23
C PHE A 121 7.91 -8.62 -6.19
N LEU A 122 7.25 -8.78 -7.34
CA LEU A 122 5.83 -9.16 -7.39
C LEU A 122 5.56 -10.53 -6.77
N ARG A 123 6.43 -11.52 -6.99
CA ARG A 123 6.34 -12.83 -6.32
C ARG A 123 6.55 -12.72 -4.80
N MET A 124 7.43 -11.82 -4.37
CA MET A 124 7.63 -11.52 -2.94
C MET A 124 6.35 -10.91 -2.36
N ALA A 125 5.82 -9.87 -2.99
CA ALA A 125 4.61 -9.20 -2.56
C ALA A 125 3.39 -10.14 -2.50
N GLU A 126 3.24 -11.05 -3.47
CA GLU A 126 2.21 -12.08 -3.48
C GLU A 126 2.25 -12.95 -2.21
N ARG A 127 3.44 -13.40 -1.80
CA ARG A 127 3.60 -14.21 -0.57
C ARG A 127 3.21 -13.46 0.70
N HIS A 128 3.43 -12.15 0.75
CA HIS A 128 3.02 -11.30 1.87
C HIS A 128 1.51 -10.97 1.84
N ALA A 129 0.88 -11.06 0.67
CA ALA A 129 -0.55 -10.78 0.50
C ALA A 129 -1.46 -11.94 0.93
N GLN A 130 -0.91 -13.16 1.06
CA GLN A 130 -1.62 -14.35 1.54
C GLN A 130 -1.75 -14.32 3.07
#